data_5e2b457a5b8ea29e172d3dd98e825b8e
#
_entry.id   5e2b457a5b8ea29e172d3dd98e825b8e
#
_cell.length_a   1.000
_cell.length_b   1.000
_cell.length_c   1.000
_cell.angle_alpha   90.00
_cell.angle_beta   90.00
_cell.angle_gamma   90.00
#
_symmetry.space_group_name_H-M   'P 1'
#
loop_
_entity.id
_entity.type
_entity.pdbx_description
1 polymer ?
#
loop_
_entity_poly.entity_id
_entity_poly.type
_entity_poly.pdbx_seq_one_letter_code
_entity_poly.pdbx_strand_id
1 'polypeptide(L)'
;MFKNFTNKLENIFSSKKINEESLLELEELLLISDIGIETVDKIINKLKIEKFSREFDLAEIKSKLAVIILDIIRPFQEKLPIIEVGKPSVIVCVGVNGSGKTTTVAKLAHYYSQMDYSIILGAADTFRAAAIEQLSLWSKELNLDVIIGDQNSDPASIVFKCVDRVLNHKINLGIIDTAGRLQNRTDLMEQLKKIDKVVQAKSNFLNQKTIMVIDGTTGQSSIKQVEEFSKYIKIDGIIISKLDGSAIGGTIVSIIDRLKIPVFGIGMGENKNSLEEFDAEKFVSKILND
;
A
#
# COMPACT_ATOMS: atom_id res chain seq x y z
N MET A 1 -1.99 -17.51 11.83
CA MET A 1 -0.75 -17.86 11.12
C MET A 1 0.48 -17.32 11.84
N PHE A 2 0.47 -16.10 12.35
CA PHE A 2 1.58 -15.61 13.16
C PHE A 2 1.84 -16.47 14.41
N LYS A 3 0.81 -17.03 15.07
CA LYS A 3 1.01 -18.04 16.14
C LYS A 3 1.90 -19.21 15.71
N ASN A 4 1.82 -19.62 14.43
CA ASN A 4 2.70 -20.67 13.91
C ASN A 4 4.14 -20.18 13.69
N PHE A 5 4.34 -18.90 13.39
CA PHE A 5 5.68 -18.32 13.24
C PHE A 5 6.40 -18.28 14.59
N THR A 6 5.74 -17.73 15.61
CA THR A 6 6.27 -17.65 16.96
C THR A 6 6.62 -19.02 17.52
N ASN A 7 5.70 -20.02 17.42
CA ASN A 7 5.94 -21.37 17.90
C ASN A 7 7.09 -22.06 17.16
N LYS A 8 7.23 -21.85 15.84
CA LYS A 8 8.35 -22.39 15.07
C LYS A 8 9.66 -21.72 15.46
N LEU A 9 9.65 -20.41 15.67
CA LEU A 9 10.82 -19.67 16.16
C LEU A 9 11.27 -20.19 17.54
N GLU A 10 10.33 -20.47 18.43
CA GLU A 10 10.62 -21.11 19.74
C GLU A 10 11.28 -22.47 19.59
N ASN A 11 10.80 -23.31 18.67
CA ASN A 11 11.36 -24.64 18.43
C ASN A 11 12.79 -24.55 17.88
N ILE A 12 13.04 -23.68 16.90
CA ILE A 12 14.37 -23.47 16.29
C ILE A 12 15.40 -23.11 17.36
N PHE A 13 15.06 -22.21 18.26
CA PHE A 13 15.98 -21.69 19.27
C PHE A 13 15.81 -22.32 20.66
N SER A 14 15.08 -23.42 20.77
CA SER A 14 14.90 -24.17 22.04
C SER A 14 16.24 -24.63 22.66
N SER A 15 17.23 -24.95 21.83
CA SER A 15 18.58 -25.33 22.24
C SER A 15 19.45 -24.20 22.77
N LYS A 16 18.96 -22.96 22.73
CA LYS A 16 19.71 -21.73 23.10
C LYS A 16 21.08 -21.62 22.42
N LYS A 17 21.17 -22.06 21.16
CA LYS A 17 22.38 -21.96 20.34
C LYS A 17 22.04 -21.34 19.00
N ILE A 18 22.89 -20.42 18.59
CA ILE A 18 22.90 -19.89 17.23
C ILE A 18 24.05 -20.55 16.50
N ASN A 19 23.72 -21.48 15.63
CA ASN A 19 24.64 -22.21 14.79
C ASN A 19 24.13 -22.19 13.33
N GLU A 20 24.86 -22.79 12.41
CA GLU A 20 24.46 -22.85 11.01
C GLU A 20 23.12 -23.52 10.80
N GLU A 21 22.81 -24.58 11.57
CA GLU A 21 21.56 -25.31 11.49
C GLU A 21 20.36 -24.44 11.89
N SER A 22 20.41 -23.76 13.06
CA SER A 22 19.33 -22.88 13.51
C SER A 22 19.13 -21.66 12.59
N LEU A 23 20.19 -21.20 11.94
CA LEU A 23 20.10 -20.10 10.95
C LEU A 23 19.46 -20.58 9.64
N LEU A 24 19.73 -21.81 9.19
CA LEU A 24 19.08 -22.42 8.04
C LEU A 24 17.57 -22.65 8.31
N GLU A 25 17.22 -23.16 9.47
CA GLU A 25 15.81 -23.33 9.87
C GLU A 25 15.08 -21.97 9.95
N LEU A 26 15.75 -20.93 10.44
CA LEU A 26 15.19 -19.57 10.45
C LEU A 26 14.99 -19.02 9.02
N GLU A 27 15.96 -19.25 8.13
CA GLU A 27 15.88 -18.89 6.73
C GLU A 27 14.65 -19.52 6.07
N GLU A 28 14.47 -20.84 6.26
CA GLU A 28 13.29 -21.56 5.77
C GLU A 28 11.98 -21.00 6.36
N LEU A 29 11.95 -20.68 7.65
CA LEU A 29 10.80 -20.10 8.32
C LEU A 29 10.42 -18.73 7.72
N LEU A 30 11.40 -17.88 7.45
CA LEU A 30 11.20 -16.57 6.85
C LEU A 30 10.68 -16.71 5.40
N LEU A 31 11.22 -17.64 4.61
CA LEU A 31 10.76 -17.94 3.25
C LEU A 31 9.31 -18.46 3.22
N ILE A 32 8.97 -19.39 4.12
CA ILE A 32 7.59 -19.91 4.27
C ILE A 32 6.62 -18.80 4.70
N SER A 33 7.13 -17.75 5.35
CA SER A 33 6.36 -16.57 5.76
C SER A 33 6.25 -15.52 4.64
N ASP A 34 6.49 -15.91 3.38
CA ASP A 34 6.44 -15.07 2.18
C ASP A 34 7.43 -13.88 2.17
N ILE A 35 8.48 -13.93 2.97
CA ILE A 35 9.60 -12.99 2.81
C ILE A 35 10.43 -13.43 1.59
N GLY A 36 10.71 -12.51 0.68
CA GLY A 36 11.50 -12.80 -0.52
C GLY A 36 12.96 -13.11 -0.20
N ILE A 37 13.57 -13.98 -1.00
CA ILE A 37 14.93 -14.50 -0.81
C ILE A 37 15.94 -13.39 -0.52
N GLU A 38 15.99 -12.33 -1.32
CA GLU A 38 16.94 -11.21 -1.16
C GLU A 38 16.80 -10.52 0.21
N THR A 39 15.58 -10.41 0.72
CA THR A 39 15.29 -9.81 2.02
C THR A 39 15.65 -10.78 3.15
N VAL A 40 15.38 -12.06 2.96
CA VAL A 40 15.78 -13.12 3.91
C VAL A 40 17.30 -13.15 4.07
N ASP A 41 18.05 -13.15 2.96
CA ASP A 41 19.51 -13.10 2.98
C ASP A 41 20.03 -11.89 3.79
N LYS A 42 19.42 -10.72 3.61
CA LYS A 42 19.78 -9.52 4.39
C LYS A 42 19.52 -9.70 5.87
N ILE A 43 18.37 -10.26 6.25
CA ILE A 43 18.00 -10.52 7.65
C ILE A 43 18.97 -11.50 8.27
N ILE A 44 19.21 -12.64 7.63
CA ILE A 44 20.11 -13.68 8.13
C ILE A 44 21.56 -13.16 8.26
N ASN A 45 22.07 -12.45 7.25
CA ASN A 45 23.42 -11.89 7.31
C ASN A 45 23.57 -10.84 8.40
N LYS A 46 22.59 -9.99 8.63
CA LYS A 46 22.60 -9.05 9.78
C LYS A 46 22.55 -9.81 11.11
N LEU A 47 21.73 -10.86 11.22
CA LEU A 47 21.62 -11.63 12.44
C LEU A 47 22.91 -12.39 12.80
N LYS A 48 23.66 -12.88 11.79
CA LYS A 48 24.95 -13.57 11.96
C LYS A 48 26.03 -12.71 12.64
N ILE A 49 26.00 -11.41 12.43
CA ILE A 49 26.98 -10.47 13.01
C ILE A 49 26.54 -9.90 14.37
N GLU A 50 25.30 -10.16 14.78
CA GLU A 50 24.81 -9.72 16.07
C GLU A 50 25.51 -10.45 17.23
N LYS A 51 25.74 -9.69 18.30
CA LYS A 51 26.26 -10.27 19.55
C LYS A 51 25.09 -10.73 20.43
N PHE A 52 25.16 -11.94 20.87
CA PHE A 52 24.18 -12.52 21.79
C PHE A 52 24.78 -12.70 23.18
N SER A 53 23.95 -12.65 24.21
CA SER A 53 24.36 -12.99 25.57
C SER A 53 24.75 -14.46 25.66
N ARG A 54 25.57 -14.85 26.67
CA ARG A 54 25.97 -16.25 26.83
C ARG A 54 24.79 -17.18 27.09
N GLU A 55 23.72 -16.64 27.68
CA GLU A 55 22.47 -17.33 28.01
C GLU A 55 21.31 -16.54 27.36
N PHE A 56 21.36 -16.38 26.01
CA PHE A 56 20.29 -15.72 25.31
C PHE A 56 18.99 -16.55 25.35
N ASP A 57 17.87 -15.86 25.31
CA ASP A 57 16.55 -16.44 25.26
C ASP A 57 15.81 -16.04 23.97
N LEU A 58 14.63 -16.59 23.81
CA LEU A 58 13.76 -16.27 22.66
C LEU A 58 13.44 -14.76 22.56
N ALA A 59 13.32 -14.09 23.70
CA ALA A 59 13.00 -12.64 23.72
C ALA A 59 14.15 -11.84 23.13
N GLU A 60 15.41 -12.21 23.39
CA GLU A 60 16.58 -11.56 22.79
C GLU A 60 16.60 -11.76 21.26
N ILE A 61 16.30 -12.99 20.78
CA ILE A 61 16.23 -13.27 19.33
C ILE A 61 15.12 -12.46 18.67
N LYS A 62 13.90 -12.47 19.24
CA LYS A 62 12.79 -11.66 18.74
C LYS A 62 13.14 -10.18 18.70
N SER A 63 13.77 -9.66 19.76
CA SER A 63 14.20 -8.27 19.83
C SER A 63 15.18 -7.91 18.72
N LYS A 64 16.19 -8.75 18.46
CA LYS A 64 17.16 -8.52 17.39
C LYS A 64 16.54 -8.63 16.01
N LEU A 65 15.67 -9.62 15.77
CA LEU A 65 14.92 -9.73 14.53
C LEU A 65 14.01 -8.52 14.31
N ALA A 66 13.35 -8.04 15.38
CA ALA A 66 12.54 -6.83 15.31
C ALA A 66 13.37 -5.62 14.87
N VAL A 67 14.53 -5.40 15.47
CA VAL A 67 15.42 -4.30 15.10
C VAL A 67 15.86 -4.43 13.64
N ILE A 68 16.28 -5.62 13.21
CA ILE A 68 16.73 -5.85 11.83
C ILE A 68 15.61 -5.58 10.81
N ILE A 69 14.39 -6.05 11.09
CA ILE A 69 13.25 -5.83 10.20
C ILE A 69 12.84 -4.35 10.22
N LEU A 70 12.82 -3.71 11.40
CA LEU A 70 12.53 -2.28 11.53
C LEU A 70 13.51 -1.41 10.76
N ASP A 71 14.81 -1.74 10.78
CA ASP A 71 15.82 -1.05 9.97
C ASP A 71 15.52 -1.09 8.47
N ILE A 72 14.87 -2.16 8.00
CA ILE A 72 14.48 -2.31 6.60
C ILE A 72 13.25 -1.46 6.27
N ILE A 73 12.23 -1.48 7.13
CA ILE A 73 10.91 -0.94 6.77
C ILE A 73 10.64 0.47 7.31
N ARG A 74 11.18 0.84 8.48
CA ARG A 74 10.95 2.15 9.12
C ARG A 74 11.34 3.35 8.23
N PRO A 75 12.43 3.33 7.43
CA PRO A 75 12.75 4.43 6.53
C PRO A 75 11.70 4.73 5.47
N PHE A 76 10.77 3.80 5.23
CA PHE A 76 9.70 3.90 4.23
C PHE A 76 8.30 3.99 4.87
N GLN A 77 8.23 4.24 6.17
CA GLN A 77 6.98 4.60 6.83
C GLN A 77 6.72 6.08 6.60
N GLU A 78 5.62 6.39 5.94
CA GLU A 78 5.15 7.76 5.79
C GLU A 78 3.66 7.83 6.14
N LYS A 79 3.24 8.99 6.63
CA LYS A 79 1.81 9.28 6.85
C LYS A 79 1.08 9.45 5.52
N LEU A 80 -0.24 9.30 5.57
CA LEU A 80 -1.09 9.69 4.45
C LEU A 80 -0.81 11.14 4.04
N PRO A 81 -0.90 11.47 2.73
CA PRO A 81 -0.56 12.80 2.23
C PRO A 81 -1.27 13.93 2.96
N ILE A 82 -0.52 14.89 3.44
CA ILE A 82 -1.08 16.09 4.08
C ILE A 82 -1.67 16.99 3.00
N ILE A 83 -2.89 17.44 3.20
CA ILE A 83 -3.56 18.40 2.34
C ILE A 83 -3.26 19.81 2.87
N GLU A 84 -2.49 20.57 2.11
CA GLU A 84 -2.07 21.91 2.51
C GLU A 84 -3.23 22.91 2.41
N VAL A 85 -3.37 23.75 3.43
CA VAL A 85 -4.35 24.84 3.40
C VAL A 85 -3.99 25.83 2.28
N GLY A 86 -4.94 26.13 1.44
CA GLY A 86 -4.76 27.09 0.33
C GLY A 86 -4.14 26.52 -0.94
N LYS A 87 -3.67 25.26 -0.94
CA LYS A 87 -3.23 24.55 -2.13
C LYS A 87 -3.99 23.23 -2.27
N PRO A 88 -4.93 23.13 -3.21
CA PRO A 88 -5.72 21.92 -3.39
C PRO A 88 -4.83 20.74 -3.81
N SER A 89 -5.33 19.54 -3.57
CA SER A 89 -4.60 18.30 -3.88
C SER A 89 -5.43 17.36 -4.73
N VAL A 90 -4.74 16.52 -5.51
CA VAL A 90 -5.36 15.42 -6.26
C VAL A 90 -4.61 14.14 -5.95
N ILE A 91 -5.33 13.12 -5.47
CA ILE A 91 -4.83 11.76 -5.27
C ILE A 91 -5.33 10.89 -6.41
N VAL A 92 -4.42 10.27 -7.13
CA VAL A 92 -4.73 9.29 -8.19
C VAL A 92 -4.46 7.89 -7.64
N CYS A 93 -5.51 7.07 -7.48
CA CYS A 93 -5.37 5.69 -7.03
C CYS A 93 -5.19 4.76 -8.23
N VAL A 94 -4.05 4.05 -8.28
CA VAL A 94 -3.69 3.12 -9.35
C VAL A 94 -3.48 1.71 -8.79
N GLY A 95 -3.45 0.69 -9.65
CA GLY A 95 -3.22 -0.70 -9.27
C GLY A 95 -4.05 -1.67 -10.13
N VAL A 96 -3.86 -2.96 -9.94
CA VAL A 96 -4.53 -3.99 -10.76
C VAL A 96 -6.00 -4.17 -10.40
N ASN A 97 -6.77 -4.83 -11.26
CA ASN A 97 -8.14 -5.20 -10.95
C ASN A 97 -8.18 -6.12 -9.72
N GLY A 98 -9.15 -5.89 -8.84
CA GLY A 98 -9.29 -6.65 -7.60
C GLY A 98 -8.36 -6.24 -6.47
N SER A 99 -7.42 -5.30 -6.68
CA SER A 99 -6.55 -4.82 -5.59
C SER A 99 -7.25 -3.94 -4.54
N GLY A 100 -8.53 -3.69 -4.65
CA GLY A 100 -9.27 -2.88 -3.68
C GLY A 100 -9.18 -1.37 -3.91
N LYS A 101 -8.86 -0.88 -5.12
CA LYS A 101 -8.76 0.56 -5.44
C LYS A 101 -10.02 1.34 -5.08
N THR A 102 -11.17 0.97 -5.63
CA THR A 102 -12.45 1.66 -5.39
C THR A 102 -12.80 1.73 -3.90
N THR A 103 -12.59 0.65 -3.17
CA THR A 103 -12.78 0.60 -1.71
C THR A 103 -11.77 1.50 -0.98
N THR A 104 -10.52 1.51 -1.44
CA THR A 104 -9.47 2.38 -0.86
C THR A 104 -9.76 3.86 -1.13
N VAL A 105 -10.26 4.21 -2.32
CA VAL A 105 -10.74 5.56 -2.64
C VAL A 105 -11.81 6.01 -1.65
N ALA A 106 -12.80 5.15 -1.38
CA ALA A 106 -13.85 5.45 -0.39
C ALA A 106 -13.30 5.62 1.02
N LYS A 107 -12.36 4.76 1.44
CA LYS A 107 -11.68 4.86 2.75
C LYS A 107 -10.85 6.14 2.89
N LEU A 108 -10.10 6.51 1.85
CA LEU A 108 -9.35 7.77 1.82
C LEU A 108 -10.32 8.97 1.89
N ALA A 109 -11.40 8.93 1.12
CA ALA A 109 -12.41 9.98 1.15
C ALA A 109 -13.01 10.13 2.55
N HIS A 110 -13.36 9.01 3.19
CA HIS A 110 -13.84 9.03 4.56
C HIS A 110 -12.79 9.56 5.54
N TYR A 111 -11.53 9.09 5.46
CA TYR A 111 -10.44 9.53 6.31
C TYR A 111 -10.26 11.06 6.27
N TYR A 112 -10.20 11.65 5.07
CA TYR A 112 -10.03 13.08 4.91
C TYR A 112 -11.29 13.88 5.24
N SER A 113 -12.50 13.32 5.05
CA SER A 113 -13.74 13.99 5.45
C SER A 113 -13.85 14.20 6.96
N GLN A 114 -13.22 13.32 7.77
CA GLN A 114 -13.15 13.49 9.22
C GLN A 114 -12.24 14.67 9.66
N MET A 115 -11.49 15.24 8.72
CA MET A 115 -10.62 16.42 8.92
C MET A 115 -11.23 17.70 8.32
N ASP A 116 -12.55 17.70 8.06
CA ASP A 116 -13.29 18.82 7.48
C ASP A 116 -12.81 19.27 6.09
N TYR A 117 -12.11 18.40 5.33
CA TYR A 117 -11.78 18.71 3.95
C TYR A 117 -12.97 18.51 3.01
N SER A 118 -13.17 19.49 2.12
CA SER A 118 -14.10 19.34 0.99
C SER A 118 -13.49 18.40 -0.06
N ILE A 119 -14.24 17.38 -0.45
CA ILE A 119 -13.74 16.28 -1.29
C ILE A 119 -14.63 16.07 -2.50
N ILE A 120 -14.03 15.75 -3.64
CA ILE A 120 -14.72 15.28 -4.84
C ILE A 120 -14.10 13.97 -5.33
N LEU A 121 -14.93 13.05 -5.78
CA LEU A 121 -14.50 11.77 -6.34
C LEU A 121 -14.51 11.81 -7.86
N GLY A 122 -13.57 11.09 -8.48
CA GLY A 122 -13.52 10.92 -9.94
C GLY A 122 -13.57 9.44 -10.33
N ALA A 123 -14.63 9.01 -11.05
CA ALA A 123 -14.83 7.64 -11.53
C ALA A 123 -14.12 7.43 -12.87
N ALA A 124 -12.79 7.30 -12.85
CA ALA A 124 -11.99 7.13 -14.06
C ALA A 124 -11.77 5.65 -14.47
N ASP A 125 -12.37 4.67 -13.78
CA ASP A 125 -12.52 3.28 -14.28
C ASP A 125 -13.78 3.19 -15.17
N THR A 126 -13.76 3.89 -16.30
CA THR A 126 -14.91 4.07 -17.20
C THR A 126 -15.31 2.81 -17.97
N PHE A 127 -14.45 1.81 -17.98
CA PHE A 127 -14.70 0.53 -18.68
C PHE A 127 -15.52 -0.46 -17.85
N ARG A 128 -15.62 -0.26 -16.54
CA ARG A 128 -16.32 -1.16 -15.64
C ARG A 128 -17.55 -0.46 -15.04
N ALA A 129 -18.73 -0.76 -15.61
CA ALA A 129 -19.99 -0.23 -15.09
C ALA A 129 -20.14 -0.47 -13.57
N ALA A 130 -19.78 -1.66 -13.09
CA ALA A 130 -19.81 -2.00 -11.67
C ALA A 130 -18.87 -1.14 -10.81
N ALA A 131 -17.71 -0.68 -11.33
CA ALA A 131 -16.83 0.21 -10.59
C ALA A 131 -17.41 1.62 -10.46
N ILE A 132 -18.01 2.13 -11.54
CA ILE A 132 -18.72 3.42 -11.52
C ILE A 132 -19.89 3.36 -10.53
N GLU A 133 -20.70 2.29 -10.57
CA GLU A 133 -21.81 2.10 -9.66
C GLU A 133 -21.33 2.00 -8.20
N GLN A 134 -20.30 1.21 -7.93
CA GLN A 134 -19.70 1.07 -6.60
C GLN A 134 -19.21 2.42 -6.06
N LEU A 135 -18.48 3.20 -6.86
CA LEU A 135 -18.00 4.51 -6.43
C LEU A 135 -19.18 5.49 -6.21
N SER A 136 -20.24 5.39 -7.01
CA SER A 136 -21.47 6.20 -6.84
C SER A 136 -22.21 5.85 -5.55
N LEU A 137 -22.24 4.58 -5.16
CA LEU A 137 -22.83 4.16 -3.89
C LEU A 137 -22.00 4.73 -2.71
N TRP A 138 -20.69 4.64 -2.78
CA TRP A 138 -19.80 5.24 -1.78
C TRP A 138 -19.96 6.76 -1.69
N SER A 139 -20.08 7.47 -2.82
CA SER A 139 -20.27 8.92 -2.81
C SER A 139 -21.57 9.32 -2.09
N LYS A 140 -22.65 8.57 -2.31
CA LYS A 140 -23.94 8.76 -1.60
C LYS A 140 -23.79 8.50 -0.11
N GLU A 141 -23.16 7.38 0.28
CA GLU A 141 -22.97 7.02 1.69
C GLU A 141 -22.13 8.06 2.45
N LEU A 142 -21.13 8.63 1.77
CA LEU A 142 -20.21 9.62 2.35
C LEU A 142 -20.73 11.06 2.19
N ASN A 143 -21.84 11.27 1.49
CA ASN A 143 -22.38 12.59 1.14
C ASN A 143 -21.34 13.46 0.39
N LEU A 144 -20.68 12.88 -0.61
CA LEU A 144 -19.66 13.53 -1.43
C LEU A 144 -20.10 13.62 -2.89
N ASP A 145 -19.64 14.65 -3.59
CA ASP A 145 -19.80 14.75 -5.03
C ASP A 145 -18.90 13.74 -5.76
N VAL A 146 -19.41 13.21 -6.87
CA VAL A 146 -18.65 12.33 -7.76
C VAL A 146 -18.79 12.76 -9.22
N ILE A 147 -17.67 12.79 -9.94
CA ILE A 147 -17.65 13.00 -11.38
C ILE A 147 -17.66 11.65 -12.07
N ILE A 148 -18.72 11.45 -12.83
CA ILE A 148 -18.98 10.26 -13.63
C ILE A 148 -19.01 10.67 -15.10
N GLY A 149 -18.49 9.83 -15.96
CA GLY A 149 -18.66 9.94 -17.42
C GLY A 149 -19.53 8.83 -17.96
N ASP A 150 -19.84 8.92 -19.26
CA ASP A 150 -20.49 7.83 -19.96
C ASP A 150 -19.60 6.58 -19.96
N GLN A 151 -20.20 5.41 -20.08
CA GLN A 151 -19.46 4.17 -20.17
C GLN A 151 -18.50 4.21 -21.37
N ASN A 152 -17.27 3.76 -21.18
CA ASN A 152 -16.17 3.81 -22.13
C ASN A 152 -15.73 5.24 -22.55
N SER A 153 -16.16 6.29 -21.83
CA SER A 153 -15.59 7.61 -22.02
C SER A 153 -14.10 7.65 -21.68
N ASP A 154 -13.37 8.64 -22.23
CA ASP A 154 -11.95 8.79 -21.94
C ASP A 154 -11.70 9.06 -20.44
N PRO A 155 -10.98 8.18 -19.71
CA PRO A 155 -10.65 8.39 -18.31
C PRO A 155 -9.99 9.73 -18.02
N ALA A 156 -9.14 10.22 -18.92
CA ALA A 156 -8.46 11.51 -18.76
C ALA A 156 -9.44 12.69 -18.77
N SER A 157 -10.60 12.56 -19.45
CA SER A 157 -11.64 13.59 -19.41
C SER A 157 -12.31 13.71 -18.03
N ILE A 158 -12.49 12.59 -17.34
CA ILE A 158 -13.02 12.56 -15.97
C ILE A 158 -12.02 13.22 -15.01
N VAL A 159 -10.75 12.85 -15.14
CA VAL A 159 -9.67 13.45 -14.35
C VAL A 159 -9.59 14.94 -14.59
N PHE A 160 -9.66 15.40 -15.86
CA PHE A 160 -9.66 16.82 -16.19
C PHE A 160 -10.81 17.58 -15.51
N LYS A 161 -12.05 17.03 -15.58
CA LYS A 161 -13.21 17.61 -14.92
C LYS A 161 -13.04 17.65 -13.39
N CYS A 162 -12.43 16.61 -12.80
CA CYS A 162 -12.16 16.56 -11.35
C CYS A 162 -11.14 17.65 -10.96
N VAL A 163 -10.04 17.76 -11.69
CA VAL A 163 -9.01 18.78 -11.49
C VAL A 163 -9.59 20.19 -11.64
N ASP A 164 -10.41 20.41 -12.67
CA ASP A 164 -11.08 21.70 -12.91
C ASP A 164 -12.00 22.08 -11.74
N ARG A 165 -12.81 21.13 -11.24
CA ARG A 165 -13.66 21.35 -10.05
C ARG A 165 -12.84 21.66 -8.81
N VAL A 166 -11.76 20.94 -8.57
CA VAL A 166 -10.84 21.18 -7.44
C VAL A 166 -10.28 22.59 -7.48
N LEU A 167 -9.83 23.06 -8.65
CA LEU A 167 -9.22 24.37 -8.80
C LEU A 167 -10.24 25.54 -8.74
N ASN A 168 -11.41 25.38 -9.38
CA ASN A 168 -12.36 26.47 -9.59
C ASN A 168 -13.43 26.59 -8.50
N HIS A 169 -13.66 25.53 -7.69
CA HIS A 169 -14.73 25.49 -6.69
C HIS A 169 -14.24 25.40 -5.23
N LYS A 170 -12.97 25.74 -4.99
CA LYS A 170 -12.37 25.71 -3.62
C LYS A 170 -12.49 24.35 -2.92
N ILE A 171 -12.41 23.25 -3.68
CA ILE A 171 -12.40 21.91 -3.14
C ILE A 171 -10.96 21.57 -2.70
N ASN A 172 -10.79 21.05 -1.51
CA ASN A 172 -9.46 20.75 -0.96
C ASN A 172 -8.82 19.54 -1.62
N LEU A 173 -9.62 18.52 -1.96
CA LEU A 173 -9.10 17.23 -2.41
C LEU A 173 -9.97 16.58 -3.48
N GLY A 174 -9.34 16.22 -4.60
CA GLY A 174 -9.88 15.28 -5.59
C GLY A 174 -9.29 13.89 -5.36
N ILE A 175 -10.12 12.84 -5.33
CA ILE A 175 -9.64 11.44 -5.25
C ILE A 175 -10.18 10.67 -6.45
N ILE A 176 -9.27 10.08 -7.23
CA ILE A 176 -9.57 9.49 -8.54
C ILE A 176 -9.37 7.98 -8.48
N ASP A 177 -10.44 7.23 -8.80
CA ASP A 177 -10.39 5.78 -9.02
C ASP A 177 -10.09 5.49 -10.48
N THR A 178 -9.04 4.72 -10.78
CA THR A 178 -8.61 4.39 -12.14
C THR A 178 -8.84 2.93 -12.50
N ALA A 179 -8.83 2.62 -13.80
CA ALA A 179 -8.83 1.25 -14.29
C ALA A 179 -7.57 0.47 -13.85
N GLY A 180 -7.67 -0.86 -13.83
CA GLY A 180 -6.57 -1.75 -13.44
C GLY A 180 -6.41 -2.99 -14.31
N ARG A 181 -6.74 -2.93 -15.60
CA ARG A 181 -6.78 -4.06 -16.52
C ARG A 181 -5.38 -4.44 -17.03
N LEU A 182 -4.67 -5.33 -16.34
CA LEU A 182 -3.38 -5.84 -16.80
C LEU A 182 -3.46 -6.70 -18.07
N GLN A 183 -4.64 -7.23 -18.42
CA GLN A 183 -4.82 -8.04 -19.64
C GLN A 183 -4.52 -7.21 -20.91
N ASN A 184 -4.86 -5.91 -20.90
CA ASN A 184 -4.55 -4.94 -21.95
C ASN A 184 -3.50 -3.96 -21.41
N ARG A 185 -2.33 -4.48 -21.07
CA ARG A 185 -1.28 -3.76 -20.35
C ARG A 185 -0.86 -2.47 -21.03
N THR A 186 -0.66 -2.50 -22.36
CA THR A 186 -0.22 -1.33 -23.11
C THR A 186 -1.26 -0.21 -23.05
N ASP A 187 -2.53 -0.53 -23.29
CA ASP A 187 -3.62 0.45 -23.29
C ASP A 187 -3.80 1.07 -21.89
N LEU A 188 -3.72 0.24 -20.83
CA LEU A 188 -3.79 0.72 -19.45
C LEU A 188 -2.65 1.70 -19.15
N MET A 189 -1.42 1.36 -19.51
CA MET A 189 -0.26 2.21 -19.23
C MET A 189 -0.31 3.52 -20.00
N GLU A 190 -0.77 3.51 -21.26
CA GLU A 190 -0.99 4.74 -22.04
C GLU A 190 -2.09 5.62 -21.40
N GLN A 191 -3.18 5.03 -20.91
CA GLN A 191 -4.22 5.76 -20.19
C GLN A 191 -3.68 6.39 -18.91
N LEU A 192 -2.91 5.64 -18.10
CA LEU A 192 -2.32 6.16 -16.86
C LEU A 192 -1.33 7.29 -17.14
N LYS A 193 -0.50 7.19 -18.18
CA LYS A 193 0.36 8.29 -18.64
C LYS A 193 -0.44 9.53 -19.03
N LYS A 194 -1.58 9.32 -19.72
CA LYS A 194 -2.45 10.44 -20.12
C LYS A 194 -3.08 11.10 -18.90
N ILE A 195 -3.56 10.32 -17.93
CA ILE A 195 -4.08 10.82 -16.65
C ILE A 195 -3.01 11.63 -15.93
N ASP A 196 -1.81 11.06 -15.77
CA ASP A 196 -0.69 11.74 -15.09
C ASP A 196 -0.36 13.08 -15.75
N LYS A 197 -0.25 13.13 -17.09
CA LYS A 197 -0.04 14.36 -17.83
C LYS A 197 -1.12 15.43 -17.59
N VAL A 198 -2.39 15.02 -17.50
CA VAL A 198 -3.50 15.95 -17.23
C VAL A 198 -3.35 16.60 -15.86
N VAL A 199 -2.99 15.84 -14.83
CA VAL A 199 -2.79 16.39 -13.48
C VAL A 199 -1.51 17.21 -13.42
N GLN A 200 -0.40 16.71 -13.97
CA GLN A 200 0.89 17.40 -13.99
C GLN A 200 0.84 18.74 -14.70
N ALA A 201 0.03 18.89 -15.74
CA ALA A 201 -0.16 20.18 -16.44
C ALA A 201 -0.70 21.29 -15.51
N LYS A 202 -1.21 20.94 -14.33
CA LYS A 202 -1.72 21.84 -13.29
C LYS A 202 -0.90 21.84 -12.00
N SER A 203 0.28 21.23 -11.99
CA SER A 203 1.14 21.04 -10.80
C SER A 203 1.55 22.35 -10.10
N ASN A 204 1.58 23.46 -10.84
CA ASN A 204 1.84 24.79 -10.24
C ASN A 204 0.71 25.26 -9.30
N PHE A 205 -0.51 24.73 -9.47
CA PHE A 205 -1.71 25.18 -8.77
C PHE A 205 -2.25 24.14 -7.78
N LEU A 206 -1.82 22.89 -7.87
CA LEU A 206 -2.24 21.81 -6.99
C LEU A 206 -1.09 20.85 -6.64
N ASN A 207 -1.27 20.12 -5.56
CA ASN A 207 -0.39 18.99 -5.20
C ASN A 207 -0.94 17.70 -5.79
N GLN A 208 -0.07 16.92 -6.45
CA GLN A 208 -0.42 15.58 -6.95
C GLN A 208 0.25 14.50 -6.10
N LYS A 209 -0.50 13.45 -5.82
CA LYS A 209 0.02 12.20 -5.29
C LYS A 209 -0.57 11.02 -6.06
N THR A 210 0.29 10.12 -6.50
CA THR A 210 -0.14 8.84 -7.08
C THR A 210 0.07 7.74 -6.06
N ILE A 211 -1.03 7.12 -5.63
CA ILE A 211 -1.02 6.05 -4.63
C ILE A 211 -1.31 4.73 -5.34
N MET A 212 -0.40 3.77 -5.20
CA MET A 212 -0.66 2.42 -5.70
C MET A 212 -1.31 1.57 -4.62
N VAL A 213 -2.47 1.00 -4.96
CA VAL A 213 -3.19 0.06 -4.11
C VAL A 213 -2.81 -1.35 -4.51
N ILE A 214 -2.20 -2.07 -3.59
CA ILE A 214 -1.81 -3.47 -3.77
C ILE A 214 -2.63 -4.39 -2.87
N ASP A 215 -2.88 -5.59 -3.35
CA ASP A 215 -3.55 -6.63 -2.58
C ASP A 215 -2.53 -7.39 -1.72
N GLY A 216 -2.64 -7.28 -0.40
CA GLY A 216 -1.76 -7.95 0.55
C GLY A 216 -1.79 -9.48 0.47
N THR A 217 -2.78 -10.07 -0.20
CA THR A 217 -2.91 -11.53 -0.37
C THR A 217 -2.14 -12.08 -1.57
N THR A 218 -1.62 -11.23 -2.45
CA THR A 218 -1.00 -11.67 -3.72
C THR A 218 0.50 -11.96 -3.64
N GLY A 219 1.09 -11.85 -2.46
CA GLY A 219 2.48 -12.23 -2.21
C GLY A 219 3.48 -11.48 -3.10
N GLN A 220 4.54 -12.16 -3.51
CA GLN A 220 5.62 -11.62 -4.34
C GLN A 220 5.16 -11.08 -5.72
N SER A 221 3.98 -11.46 -6.19
CA SER A 221 3.45 -10.93 -7.45
C SER A 221 3.14 -9.43 -7.39
N SER A 222 2.84 -8.90 -6.20
CA SER A 222 2.63 -7.46 -5.97
C SER A 222 3.88 -6.64 -6.31
N ILE A 223 5.07 -7.16 -6.03
CA ILE A 223 6.34 -6.49 -6.35
C ILE A 223 6.44 -6.25 -7.85
N LYS A 224 6.21 -7.30 -8.65
CA LYS A 224 6.24 -7.19 -10.13
C LYS A 224 5.22 -6.19 -10.67
N GLN A 225 4.05 -6.11 -10.03
CA GLN A 225 3.03 -5.13 -10.41
C GLN A 225 3.52 -3.70 -10.17
N VAL A 226 4.07 -3.41 -8.99
CA VAL A 226 4.58 -2.07 -8.67
C VAL A 226 5.74 -1.70 -9.58
N GLU A 227 6.70 -2.60 -9.80
CA GLU A 227 7.82 -2.41 -10.73
C GLU A 227 7.33 -2.05 -12.14
N GLU A 228 6.26 -2.73 -12.58
CA GLU A 228 5.70 -2.47 -13.91
C GLU A 228 5.05 -1.11 -14.01
N PHE A 229 4.22 -0.72 -13.04
CA PHE A 229 3.59 0.60 -13.02
C PHE A 229 4.64 1.72 -12.91
N SER A 230 5.69 1.52 -12.11
CA SER A 230 6.77 2.49 -11.91
C SER A 230 7.57 2.81 -13.18
N LYS A 231 7.51 1.97 -14.21
CA LYS A 231 8.13 2.26 -15.52
C LYS A 231 7.42 3.35 -16.29
N TYR A 232 6.16 3.62 -15.97
CA TYR A 232 5.28 4.49 -16.75
C TYR A 232 4.83 5.74 -16.00
N ILE A 233 4.65 5.63 -14.69
CA ILE A 233 4.19 6.72 -13.83
C ILE A 233 5.00 6.72 -12.53
N LYS A 234 5.15 7.89 -11.93
CA LYS A 234 5.73 8.01 -10.59
C LYS A 234 4.71 7.52 -9.55
N ILE A 235 5.12 6.63 -8.67
CA ILE A 235 4.33 6.19 -7.51
C ILE A 235 4.90 6.90 -6.29
N ASP A 236 4.07 7.70 -5.61
CA ASP A 236 4.48 8.47 -4.43
C ASP A 236 4.35 7.67 -3.14
N GLY A 237 3.51 6.63 -3.13
CA GLY A 237 3.33 5.75 -1.99
C GLY A 237 2.39 4.59 -2.27
N ILE A 238 2.36 3.65 -1.34
CA ILE A 238 1.58 2.41 -1.43
C ILE A 238 0.56 2.36 -0.31
N ILE A 239 -0.65 1.89 -0.62
CA ILE A 239 -1.62 1.40 0.36
C ILE A 239 -1.80 -0.09 0.15
N ILE A 240 -1.69 -0.86 1.23
CA ILE A 240 -1.83 -2.31 1.21
C ILE A 240 -3.25 -2.66 1.68
N SER A 241 -4.02 -3.29 0.83
CA SER A 241 -5.40 -3.71 1.10
C SER A 241 -5.47 -5.18 1.53
N LYS A 242 -6.59 -5.58 2.12
CA LYS A 242 -6.96 -6.99 2.43
C LYS A 242 -6.02 -7.71 3.40
N LEU A 243 -5.47 -7.00 4.38
CA LEU A 243 -4.60 -7.59 5.41
C LEU A 243 -5.34 -8.29 6.55
N ASP A 244 -6.67 -8.26 6.54
CA ASP A 244 -7.55 -8.86 7.56
C ASP A 244 -7.64 -10.40 7.49
N GLY A 245 -7.26 -11.01 6.37
CA GLY A 245 -7.42 -12.46 6.14
C GLY A 245 -6.14 -13.25 5.93
N SER A 246 -4.99 -12.63 5.85
CA SER A 246 -3.80 -13.33 5.36
C SER A 246 -2.57 -13.20 6.24
N ALA A 247 -1.86 -14.25 6.20
CA ALA A 247 -0.58 -14.55 6.75
C ALA A 247 0.62 -13.77 6.20
N ILE A 248 0.42 -12.69 5.49
CA ILE A 248 1.38 -12.18 4.50
C ILE A 248 2.14 -10.94 4.99
N GLY A 249 2.40 -10.85 6.28
CA GLY A 249 3.28 -9.81 6.82
C GLY A 249 4.67 -9.84 6.19
N GLY A 250 5.21 -11.02 5.91
CA GLY A 250 6.52 -11.18 5.28
C GLY A 250 6.65 -10.54 3.91
N THR A 251 5.62 -10.67 3.07
CA THR A 251 5.60 -10.03 1.73
C THR A 251 5.75 -8.52 1.82
N ILE A 252 5.15 -7.87 2.83
CA ILE A 252 5.24 -6.41 2.99
C ILE A 252 6.68 -5.96 3.26
N VAL A 253 7.41 -6.72 4.09
CA VAL A 253 8.83 -6.44 4.34
C VAL A 253 9.62 -6.48 3.03
N SER A 254 9.35 -7.47 2.20
CA SER A 254 10.01 -7.62 0.89
C SER A 254 9.61 -6.54 -0.11
N ILE A 255 8.33 -6.14 -0.14
CA ILE A 255 7.84 -5.05 -0.98
C ILE A 255 8.59 -3.76 -0.63
N ILE A 256 8.66 -3.43 0.66
CA ILE A 256 9.34 -2.22 1.13
C ILE A 256 10.83 -2.29 0.85
N ASP A 257 11.47 -3.42 1.17
CA ASP A 257 12.91 -3.59 0.97
C ASP A 257 13.32 -3.49 -0.50
N ARG A 258 12.53 -4.04 -1.41
CA ARG A 258 12.86 -4.08 -2.83
C ARG A 258 12.49 -2.80 -3.57
N LEU A 259 11.30 -2.27 -3.30
CA LEU A 259 10.76 -1.16 -4.08
C LEU A 259 11.22 0.20 -3.56
N LYS A 260 11.54 0.32 -2.27
CA LYS A 260 11.94 1.57 -1.61
C LYS A 260 10.90 2.71 -1.81
N ILE A 261 9.64 2.33 -1.90
CA ILE A 261 8.50 3.26 -2.01
C ILE A 261 7.83 3.35 -0.64
N PRO A 262 7.45 4.56 -0.19
CA PRO A 262 6.76 4.73 1.08
C PRO A 262 5.46 3.94 1.18
N VAL A 263 5.18 3.38 2.35
CA VAL A 263 3.87 2.81 2.69
C VAL A 263 3.11 3.81 3.52
N PHE A 264 1.98 4.28 2.99
CA PHE A 264 1.13 5.27 3.64
C PHE A 264 0.13 4.64 4.60
N GLY A 265 -0.37 3.45 4.26
CA GLY A 265 -1.42 2.85 5.07
C GLY A 265 -1.76 1.42 4.72
N ILE A 266 -2.59 0.85 5.59
CA ILE A 266 -3.11 -0.51 5.51
C ILE A 266 -4.64 -0.45 5.55
N GLY A 267 -5.27 -1.10 4.56
CA GLY A 267 -6.72 -1.28 4.50
C GLY A 267 -7.12 -2.69 4.92
N MET A 268 -8.00 -2.80 5.90
CA MET A 268 -8.55 -4.06 6.38
C MET A 268 -10.06 -4.12 6.13
N GLY A 269 -10.58 -5.27 5.66
CA GLY A 269 -12.01 -5.43 5.39
C GLY A 269 -12.60 -4.40 4.42
N GLU A 270 -13.91 -4.33 4.36
CA GLU A 270 -14.66 -3.46 3.45
C GLU A 270 -15.21 -2.17 4.09
N ASN A 271 -15.09 -2.05 5.42
CA ASN A 271 -15.63 -0.90 6.16
C ASN A 271 -14.84 0.38 5.85
N LYS A 272 -15.53 1.50 5.67
CA LYS A 272 -14.93 2.82 5.41
C LYS A 272 -13.95 3.29 6.51
N ASN A 273 -14.15 2.85 7.75
CA ASN A 273 -13.30 3.20 8.90
C ASN A 273 -12.02 2.34 9.00
N SER A 274 -11.84 1.36 8.12
CA SER A 274 -10.75 0.38 8.24
C SER A 274 -9.56 0.70 7.34
N LEU A 275 -9.14 1.96 7.31
CA LEU A 275 -7.86 2.44 6.79
C LEU A 275 -7.06 2.98 7.96
N GLU A 276 -5.90 2.40 8.21
CA GLU A 276 -4.95 2.85 9.22
C GLU A 276 -3.66 3.32 8.56
N GLU A 277 -3.03 4.37 9.11
CA GLU A 277 -1.68 4.74 8.71
C GLU A 277 -0.71 3.60 9.02
N PHE A 278 0.28 3.39 8.15
CA PHE A 278 1.27 2.34 8.36
C PHE A 278 2.17 2.68 9.56
N ASP A 279 2.22 1.77 10.51
CA ASP A 279 3.09 1.83 11.68
C ASP A 279 4.02 0.62 11.69
N ALA A 280 5.30 0.86 11.42
CA ALA A 280 6.30 -0.19 11.30
C ALA A 280 6.49 -0.97 12.62
N GLU A 281 6.41 -0.30 13.78
CA GLU A 281 6.59 -0.94 15.09
C GLU A 281 5.42 -1.86 15.42
N LYS A 282 4.19 -1.37 15.24
CA LYS A 282 2.99 -2.21 15.40
C LYS A 282 3.00 -3.38 14.43
N PHE A 283 3.43 -3.15 13.20
CA PHE A 283 3.49 -4.18 12.17
C PHE A 283 4.49 -5.28 12.52
N VAL A 284 5.73 -4.92 12.90
CA VAL A 284 6.76 -5.90 13.30
C VAL A 284 6.38 -6.62 14.60
N SER A 285 5.82 -5.89 15.56
CA SER A 285 5.31 -6.52 16.80
C SER A 285 4.26 -7.59 16.50
N LYS A 286 3.36 -7.32 15.56
CA LYS A 286 2.34 -8.29 15.14
C LYS A 286 2.93 -9.52 14.45
N ILE A 287 3.99 -9.36 13.63
CA ILE A 287 4.67 -10.49 12.99
C ILE A 287 5.35 -11.42 14.02
N LEU A 288 6.01 -10.84 15.02
CA LEU A 288 6.89 -11.58 15.93
C LEU A 288 6.21 -12.07 17.22
N ASN A 289 5.04 -11.52 17.59
CA ASN A 289 4.39 -11.80 18.88
C ASN A 289 3.00 -12.45 18.78
N ASP A 290 2.36 -12.42 17.60
CA ASP A 290 1.09 -13.12 17.33
C ASP A 290 1.34 -14.48 16.66
#